data_68526b735c9495d9713ab595ca32f88d
#
_entry.id   68526b735c9495d9713ab595ca32f88d
#
_cell.length_a   1.000
_cell.length_b   1.000
_cell.length_c   1.000
_cell.angle_alpha   90.00
_cell.angle_beta   90.00
_cell.angle_gamma   90.00
#
_symmetry.space_group_name_H-M   'P 1'
#
loop_
_entity.id
_entity.type
_entity.pdbx_description
1 polymer ?
#
loop_
_entity_poly.entity_id
_entity_poly.type
_entity_poly.pdbx_seq_one_letter_code
_entity_poly.pdbx_strand_id
1 'polypeptide(L)'
;MKNTLLILGFVFATLTASAQQRLVYQSYMLGSDSGDTTFREVLRYKNQLKINDIRNFEGYLIEGVSTDITYVDYDADSAYFQMKYSEAESYFYAYSLKTSDVEFKEVGEEKLLGYNCKKYKTSINSNTIEVWMTESLGYDASPVTSRGYLKGVMVRQAINGNRIMDLKSVKKDKKLKKSLILDNLGIRKTGKELNQINKDKLILRTHVFADEQIHFVKMDKYKGSIPFDTVLHYSWGTIILKRMELPTLPEHYQLFVELRQRSNGDAYDRSGSVFVIPTDRKLSMANALIDSIETIPVVYDKNGKKYQGIRIEDDYLPVVELVRFFTPFGVNHFNDKVKIDGLEWEDEAYYKMEVSELSDRLSGDVIIGAFIGNYDGGGHKVSLDLVAYPNDYDGDASNNSRWSLPLFNTCNVMEMSGQNYGRLFQTDSLTVEFDVPEGIENLRLRYITTGHGGWGGGDEFNPKENTIIVDGEKVFKYTPWRCDCATYREFNPVSGNFWNGVSSSDLSRSGWCPGTATNPVYFDLGDLKPGHHTITVAIPQGADEGGSFSHWMVSGVLLGNTK
;
A
#
# COMPACT_ATOMS: atom_id res chain seq x y z
N MET A 1 79.79 39.82 42.82
CA MET A 1 79.19 39.65 41.48
C MET A 1 78.24 38.47 41.56
N LYS A 2 76.95 38.74 41.64
CA LYS A 2 75.91 37.72 41.79
C LYS A 2 75.27 37.49 40.43
N ASN A 3 75.38 36.26 39.93
CA ASN A 3 74.72 35.84 38.71
C ASN A 3 73.28 35.41 39.08
N THR A 4 72.30 36.17 38.55
CA THR A 4 70.91 35.84 38.67
C THR A 4 70.48 35.04 37.43
N LEU A 5 70.16 33.77 37.62
CA LEU A 5 69.69 32.87 36.59
C LEU A 5 68.18 33.10 36.44
N LEU A 6 67.77 33.62 35.28
CA LEU A 6 66.35 33.79 34.94
C LEU A 6 65.77 32.49 34.37
N ILE A 7 64.99 31.76 35.13
CA ILE A 7 64.27 30.57 34.65
C ILE A 7 62.95 31.05 33.98
N LEU A 8 62.93 30.98 32.63
CA LEU A 8 61.71 31.17 31.86
C LEU A 8 60.82 29.92 31.99
N GLY A 9 59.85 30.01 32.84
CA GLY A 9 58.79 28.97 32.95
C GLY A 9 57.88 29.00 31.74
N PHE A 10 58.01 28.02 30.84
CA PHE A 10 56.99 27.76 29.82
C PHE A 10 55.70 27.23 30.50
N VAL A 11 54.73 28.10 30.64
CA VAL A 11 53.37 27.68 31.02
C VAL A 11 52.75 27.01 29.80
N PHE A 12 52.79 25.68 29.78
CA PHE A 12 51.91 24.91 28.89
C PHE A 12 50.49 25.14 29.37
N ALA A 13 49.80 26.07 28.72
CA ALA A 13 48.34 26.14 28.82
C ALA A 13 47.75 24.90 28.16
N THR A 14 47.50 23.86 28.94
CA THR A 14 46.63 22.77 28.52
C THR A 14 45.24 23.38 28.24
N LEU A 15 44.94 23.54 26.96
CA LEU A 15 43.59 23.80 26.50
C LEU A 15 42.75 22.60 26.91
N THR A 16 42.16 22.65 28.12
CA THR A 16 41.14 21.68 28.51
C THR A 16 40.00 21.83 27.54
N ALA A 17 39.87 20.84 26.65
CA ALA A 17 38.73 20.76 25.74
C ALA A 17 37.43 20.93 26.56
N SER A 18 36.62 21.92 26.24
CA SER A 18 35.37 22.17 26.97
C SER A 18 34.54 20.88 26.97
N ALA A 19 34.12 20.44 28.15
CA ALA A 19 33.35 19.20 28.32
C ALA A 19 31.95 19.24 27.72
N GLN A 20 31.55 20.37 27.15
CA GLN A 20 30.18 20.67 26.74
C GLN A 20 30.14 21.32 25.37
N GLN A 21 29.75 20.57 24.35
CA GLN A 21 29.64 21.07 22.98
C GLN A 21 28.30 20.70 22.37
N ARG A 22 27.90 21.54 21.41
CA ARG A 22 26.82 21.32 20.47
C ARG A 22 27.40 21.36 19.07
N LEU A 23 27.30 20.24 18.36
CA LEU A 23 27.70 20.10 16.97
C LEU A 23 26.43 20.01 16.12
N VAL A 24 26.46 20.65 14.96
CA VAL A 24 25.36 20.57 13.98
C VAL A 24 25.93 20.05 12.67
N TYR A 25 25.30 19.04 12.14
CA TYR A 25 25.61 18.45 10.84
C TYR A 25 24.48 18.75 9.86
N GLN A 26 24.84 18.94 8.61
CA GLN A 26 23.91 19.13 7.49
C GLN A 26 24.08 18.00 6.49
N SER A 27 22.98 17.33 6.14
CA SER A 27 22.96 16.33 5.07
C SER A 27 22.29 16.91 3.83
N TYR A 28 22.86 16.62 2.67
CA TYR A 28 22.34 17.06 1.37
C TYR A 28 22.80 16.11 0.25
N MET A 29 22.19 16.19 -0.92
CA MET A 29 22.56 15.44 -2.11
C MET A 29 23.17 16.38 -3.15
N LEU A 30 24.34 16.01 -3.70
CA LEU A 30 24.98 16.77 -4.79
C LEU A 30 24.17 16.60 -6.09
N GLY A 31 23.89 17.71 -6.78
CA GLY A 31 23.17 17.71 -8.05
C GLY A 31 21.65 17.58 -7.93
N SER A 32 21.09 17.66 -6.73
CA SER A 32 19.64 17.80 -6.51
C SER A 32 19.29 19.28 -6.39
N ASP A 33 18.35 19.74 -7.21
CA ASP A 33 17.76 21.09 -7.11
C ASP A 33 16.70 21.15 -5.99
N SER A 34 16.33 20.00 -5.42
CA SER A 34 15.41 19.93 -4.29
C SER A 34 16.11 20.37 -3.02
N GLY A 35 15.47 21.27 -2.28
CA GLY A 35 15.95 21.80 -1.01
C GLY A 35 15.99 20.79 0.15
N ASP A 36 16.13 19.50 -0.14
CA ASP A 36 16.13 18.38 0.82
C ASP A 36 17.40 18.37 1.67
N THR A 37 17.48 19.38 2.52
CA THR A 37 18.57 19.52 3.47
C THR A 37 18.06 19.13 4.84
N THR A 38 18.60 18.07 5.42
CA THR A 38 18.31 17.67 6.79
C THR A 38 19.44 18.05 7.74
N PHE A 39 19.08 18.30 8.99
CA PHE A 39 20.04 18.66 10.02
C PHE A 39 20.03 17.64 11.16
N ARG A 40 21.22 17.32 11.67
CA ARG A 40 21.42 16.46 12.83
C ARG A 40 22.19 17.21 13.91
N GLU A 41 21.69 17.14 15.13
CA GLU A 41 22.34 17.73 16.30
C GLU A 41 23.06 16.64 17.10
N VAL A 42 24.28 16.95 17.53
CA VAL A 42 25.04 16.14 18.46
C VAL A 42 25.36 17.00 19.68
N LEU A 43 24.74 16.70 20.80
CA LEU A 43 25.06 17.28 22.10
C LEU A 43 26.14 16.42 22.74
N ARG A 44 27.22 17.05 23.25
CA ARG A 44 28.31 16.36 23.94
C ARG A 44 28.45 16.85 25.38
N TYR A 45 28.48 15.93 26.33
CA TYR A 45 28.83 16.17 27.72
C TYR A 45 29.87 15.15 28.18
N LYS A 46 31.13 15.58 28.44
CA LYS A 46 32.26 14.69 28.70
C LYS A 46 32.43 13.66 27.56
N ASN A 47 32.37 12.39 27.88
CA ASN A 47 32.45 11.26 26.93
C ASN A 47 31.09 10.69 26.55
N GLN A 48 30.02 11.47 26.76
CA GLN A 48 28.65 11.10 26.38
C GLN A 48 28.13 11.98 25.24
N LEU A 49 27.35 11.38 24.31
CA LEU A 49 26.63 12.07 23.26
C LEU A 49 25.13 11.83 23.37
N LYS A 50 24.36 12.81 22.94
CA LYS A 50 22.95 12.68 22.55
C LYS A 50 22.82 13.19 21.12
N ILE A 51 22.31 12.36 20.23
CA ILE A 51 22.18 12.61 18.79
C ILE A 51 20.71 12.62 18.44
N ASN A 52 20.23 13.71 17.84
CA ASN A 52 18.84 13.84 17.35
C ASN A 52 18.86 14.36 15.92
N ASP A 53 17.91 13.92 15.12
CA ASP A 53 17.57 14.59 13.85
C ASP A 53 16.75 15.85 14.16
N ILE A 54 17.21 17.00 13.64
CA ILE A 54 16.44 18.24 13.67
C ILE A 54 15.55 18.20 12.43
N ARG A 55 14.33 17.71 12.58
CA ARG A 55 13.34 17.72 11.50
C ARG A 55 12.77 19.13 11.40
N ASN A 56 13.12 19.86 10.34
CA ASN A 56 12.41 21.06 9.91
C ASN A 56 11.17 20.68 9.08
N PHE A 57 10.39 19.70 9.52
CA PHE A 57 9.05 19.50 8.99
C PHE A 57 8.11 20.46 9.73
N GLU A 58 7.91 21.64 9.18
CA GLU A 58 6.75 22.44 9.52
C GLU A 58 5.51 21.65 9.07
N GLY A 59 4.83 21.02 10.02
CA GLY A 59 3.43 20.70 9.89
C GLY A 59 2.99 19.25 9.85
N TYR A 60 3.86 18.23 9.77
CA TYR A 60 3.37 16.85 9.71
C TYR A 60 3.96 15.96 10.80
N LEU A 61 3.24 15.87 11.93
CA LEU A 61 3.37 14.73 12.83
C LEU A 61 2.53 13.60 12.23
N ILE A 62 3.17 12.66 11.59
CA ILE A 62 2.52 11.40 11.21
C ILE A 62 2.24 10.66 12.52
N GLU A 63 0.98 10.37 12.80
CA GLU A 63 0.59 9.58 13.98
C GLU A 63 1.31 8.22 13.93
N GLY A 64 1.94 7.83 15.02
CA GLY A 64 2.75 6.61 15.09
C GLY A 64 4.23 6.75 14.71
N VAL A 65 4.69 7.91 14.23
CA VAL A 65 6.13 8.13 13.96
C VAL A 65 6.87 8.42 15.26
N SER A 66 7.94 7.66 15.52
CA SER A 66 8.80 7.86 16.69
C SER A 66 9.70 9.07 16.56
N THR A 67 10.06 9.66 17.71
CA THR A 67 11.24 10.53 17.80
C THR A 67 12.45 9.65 18.08
N ASP A 68 13.40 9.62 17.14
CA ASP A 68 14.58 8.78 17.22
C ASP A 68 15.74 9.52 17.88
N ILE A 69 16.30 8.94 18.95
CA ILE A 69 17.40 9.51 19.70
C ILE A 69 18.47 8.46 19.89
N THR A 70 19.73 8.81 19.58
CA THR A 70 20.85 7.95 19.90
C THR A 70 21.65 8.55 21.05
N TYR A 71 21.88 7.76 22.10
CA TYR A 71 22.79 8.09 23.18
C TYR A 71 24.06 7.27 23.04
N VAL A 72 25.21 7.88 23.36
CA VAL A 72 26.51 7.24 23.29
C VAL A 72 27.23 7.43 24.61
N ASP A 73 27.87 6.39 25.12
CA ASP A 73 28.81 6.44 26.23
C ASP A 73 30.14 5.79 25.78
N TYR A 74 31.14 6.63 25.53
CA TYR A 74 32.45 6.15 25.08
C TYR A 74 33.20 5.42 26.19
N ASP A 75 32.96 5.77 27.48
CA ASP A 75 33.61 5.10 28.61
C ASP A 75 33.05 3.68 28.81
N ALA A 76 31.76 3.51 28.57
CA ALA A 76 31.07 2.22 28.67
C ALA A 76 31.09 1.41 27.37
N ASP A 77 31.71 1.91 26.30
CA ASP A 77 31.67 1.31 24.94
C ASP A 77 30.24 0.94 24.49
N SER A 78 29.32 1.83 24.73
CA SER A 78 27.89 1.55 24.50
C SER A 78 27.17 2.67 23.79
N ALA A 79 26.27 2.29 22.89
CA ALA A 79 25.29 3.18 22.30
C ALA A 79 23.89 2.63 22.51
N TYR A 80 22.93 3.53 22.64
CA TYR A 80 21.52 3.24 22.89
C TYR A 80 20.68 3.96 21.86
N PHE A 81 20.03 3.23 20.98
CA PHE A 81 19.07 3.80 20.04
C PHE A 81 17.69 3.70 20.65
N GLN A 82 17.03 4.85 20.87
CA GLN A 82 15.71 4.97 21.44
C GLN A 82 14.70 5.45 20.39
N MET A 83 13.56 4.78 20.33
CA MET A 83 12.36 5.19 19.62
C MET A 83 11.32 5.61 20.64
N LYS A 84 10.98 6.91 20.67
CA LYS A 84 10.01 7.48 21.61
C LYS A 84 8.74 7.86 20.87
N TYR A 85 7.62 7.19 21.16
CA TYR A 85 6.30 7.46 20.57
C TYR A 85 5.49 8.43 21.44
N SER A 86 5.64 8.35 22.75
CA SER A 86 5.01 9.25 23.73
C SER A 86 5.83 9.32 25.02
N GLU A 87 5.38 10.11 26.00
CA GLU A 87 6.02 10.11 27.33
C GLU A 87 5.86 8.75 28.05
N ALA A 88 4.80 8.01 27.76
CA ALA A 88 4.52 6.70 28.36
C ALA A 88 5.07 5.53 27.55
N GLU A 89 5.39 5.75 26.25
CA GLU A 89 5.75 4.67 25.34
C GLU A 89 7.07 4.95 24.63
N SER A 90 8.11 4.23 25.04
CA SER A 90 9.42 4.25 24.39
C SER A 90 10.08 2.89 24.46
N TYR A 91 10.87 2.60 23.43
CA TYR A 91 11.64 1.36 23.26
C TYR A 91 13.08 1.70 22.91
N PHE A 92 14.02 0.84 23.32
CA PHE A 92 15.43 1.03 22.94
C PHE A 92 16.16 -0.30 22.74
N TYR A 93 17.24 -0.26 21.96
CA TYR A 93 18.24 -1.32 21.95
C TYR A 93 19.63 -0.75 22.19
N ALA A 94 20.49 -1.56 22.78
CA ALA A 94 21.88 -1.21 23.08
C ALA A 94 22.83 -2.01 22.20
N TYR A 95 23.94 -1.38 21.78
CA TYR A 95 24.99 -2.01 20.99
C TYR A 95 26.38 -1.45 21.38
N SER A 96 27.44 -2.24 21.14
CA SER A 96 28.82 -1.80 21.34
C SER A 96 29.26 -0.90 20.18
N LEU A 97 30.01 0.14 20.49
CA LEU A 97 30.61 1.03 19.47
C LEU A 97 31.76 0.36 18.74
N LYS A 98 32.53 -0.50 19.43
CA LYS A 98 33.75 -1.12 18.90
C LYS A 98 33.48 -2.45 18.21
N THR A 99 32.38 -3.14 18.57
CA THR A 99 32.01 -4.39 17.92
C THR A 99 31.18 -4.07 16.68
N SER A 100 31.82 -4.08 15.52
CA SER A 100 31.18 -3.85 14.23
C SER A 100 31.79 -4.78 13.18
N ASP A 101 30.95 -5.33 12.32
CA ASP A 101 31.38 -6.12 11.15
C ASP A 101 31.92 -5.22 10.02
N VAL A 102 31.92 -3.89 10.23
CA VAL A 102 32.37 -2.91 9.25
C VAL A 102 33.79 -2.48 9.55
N GLU A 103 34.70 -2.79 8.65
CA GLU A 103 36.12 -2.36 8.71
C GLU A 103 36.33 -1.12 7.84
N PHE A 104 36.83 -0.05 8.44
CA PHE A 104 37.28 1.16 7.74
C PHE A 104 38.75 1.13 7.46
N LYS A 105 39.17 1.34 6.21
CA LYS A 105 40.56 1.49 5.79
C LYS A 105 40.92 2.96 5.69
N GLU A 106 42.03 3.38 6.33
CA GLU A 106 42.61 4.71 6.14
C GLU A 106 43.16 4.80 4.71
N VAL A 107 42.73 5.83 3.96
CA VAL A 107 43.08 6.00 2.55
C VAL A 107 43.83 7.31 2.27
N GLY A 108 44.05 8.15 3.28
CA GLY A 108 44.85 9.38 3.17
C GLY A 108 44.50 10.43 4.20
N GLU A 109 45.11 11.57 4.06
CA GLU A 109 44.89 12.76 4.89
C GLU A 109 44.64 13.97 3.99
N GLU A 110 43.68 14.82 4.38
CA GLU A 110 43.43 16.08 3.68
C GLU A 110 42.85 17.16 4.61
N LYS A 111 42.96 18.42 4.19
CA LYS A 111 42.32 19.53 4.91
C LYS A 111 40.93 19.76 4.36
N LEU A 112 39.91 19.60 5.22
CA LEU A 112 38.51 19.73 4.84
C LEU A 112 37.77 20.60 5.84
N LEU A 113 36.95 21.56 5.36
CA LEU A 113 36.18 22.48 6.18
C LEU A 113 36.99 23.17 7.31
N GLY A 114 38.28 23.40 7.06
CA GLY A 114 39.20 24.02 8.01
C GLY A 114 39.92 23.08 8.98
N TYR A 115 39.60 21.79 8.96
CA TYR A 115 40.20 20.75 9.82
C TYR A 115 41.18 19.89 9.05
N ASN A 116 42.28 19.45 9.72
CA ASN A 116 43.13 18.39 9.22
C ASN A 116 42.44 17.06 9.52
N CYS A 117 42.13 16.29 8.49
CA CYS A 117 41.34 15.07 8.59
C CYS A 117 42.08 13.86 8.06
N LYS A 118 41.96 12.73 8.73
CA LYS A 118 42.20 11.42 8.18
C LYS A 118 40.97 10.94 7.43
N LYS A 119 41.18 10.43 6.22
CA LYS A 119 40.12 9.90 5.37
C LYS A 119 40.08 8.38 5.47
N TYR A 120 38.90 7.86 5.75
CA TYR A 120 38.63 6.43 5.84
C TYR A 120 37.59 6.03 4.76
N LYS A 121 37.70 4.78 4.29
CA LYS A 121 36.80 4.22 3.28
C LYS A 121 36.39 2.81 3.65
N THR A 122 35.13 2.50 3.37
CA THR A 122 34.53 1.15 3.46
C THR A 122 33.46 0.94 2.39
N SER A 123 32.96 -0.28 2.29
CA SER A 123 31.81 -0.62 1.44
C SER A 123 30.79 -1.41 2.25
N ILE A 124 29.53 -0.97 2.21
CA ILE A 124 28.39 -1.62 2.90
C ILE A 124 27.24 -1.75 1.90
N ASN A 125 26.77 -2.98 1.68
CA ASN A 125 25.66 -3.25 0.74
C ASN A 125 25.84 -2.54 -0.62
N SER A 126 27.00 -2.71 -1.23
CA SER A 126 27.41 -2.09 -2.51
C SER A 126 27.57 -0.56 -2.47
N ASN A 127 27.34 0.10 -1.33
CA ASN A 127 27.59 1.53 -1.20
C ASN A 127 29.02 1.80 -0.75
N THR A 128 29.72 2.68 -1.46
CA THR A 128 31.00 3.23 -1.01
C THR A 128 30.74 4.30 0.04
N ILE A 129 31.37 4.17 1.21
CA ILE A 129 31.26 5.13 2.30
C ILE A 129 32.65 5.67 2.59
N GLU A 130 32.79 6.98 2.54
CA GLU A 130 33.98 7.71 2.90
C GLU A 130 33.71 8.60 4.11
N VAL A 131 34.63 8.61 5.08
CA VAL A 131 34.49 9.38 6.33
C VAL A 131 35.76 10.15 6.60
N TRP A 132 35.64 11.42 6.94
CA TRP A 132 36.73 12.31 7.31
C TRP A 132 36.65 12.61 8.80
N MET A 133 37.66 12.20 9.54
CA MET A 133 37.76 12.35 10.98
C MET A 133 38.90 13.31 11.37
N THR A 134 38.68 14.19 12.34
CA THR A 134 39.69 15.07 12.89
C THR A 134 39.93 14.83 14.38
N GLU A 135 41.17 14.73 14.79
CA GLU A 135 41.58 14.68 16.21
C GLU A 135 41.90 16.08 16.77
N SER A 136 41.90 17.13 15.94
CA SER A 136 42.30 18.50 16.36
C SER A 136 41.35 19.13 17.39
N LEU A 137 40.15 18.60 17.57
CA LEU A 137 39.22 19.06 18.58
C LEU A 137 39.41 18.42 19.97
N GLY A 138 40.26 17.38 20.07
CA GLY A 138 40.66 16.76 21.33
C GLY A 138 39.59 15.90 22.00
N TYR A 139 38.58 15.46 21.26
CA TYR A 139 37.50 14.56 21.75
C TYR A 139 36.87 13.78 20.59
N ASP A 140 36.09 12.77 20.93
CA ASP A 140 35.35 11.95 19.99
C ASP A 140 33.90 12.42 19.87
N ALA A 141 33.41 12.55 18.63
CA ALA A 141 31.98 12.78 18.33
C ALA A 141 31.65 12.41 16.88
N SER A 142 30.65 11.59 16.69
CA SER A 142 30.11 11.23 15.38
C SER A 142 28.59 11.25 15.42
N PRO A 143 27.91 11.80 14.42
CA PRO A 143 26.45 11.69 14.27
C PRO A 143 26.01 10.31 13.76
N VAL A 144 26.95 9.45 13.37
CA VAL A 144 26.71 8.08 12.89
C VAL A 144 27.53 7.12 13.75
N THR A 145 26.87 6.25 14.48
CA THR A 145 27.46 5.34 15.46
C THR A 145 27.28 3.87 15.13
N SER A 146 26.32 3.54 14.26
CA SER A 146 25.96 2.15 13.89
C SER A 146 26.93 1.47 12.93
N ARG A 147 27.96 2.17 12.45
CA ARG A 147 28.92 1.64 11.46
C ARG A 147 30.33 1.40 12.02
N GLY A 148 30.46 1.38 13.33
CA GLY A 148 31.74 1.21 14.01
C GLY A 148 32.36 2.52 14.51
N TYR A 149 33.37 2.38 15.35
CA TYR A 149 34.04 3.50 15.99
C TYR A 149 35.25 3.96 15.17
N LEU A 150 35.31 5.27 14.90
CA LEU A 150 36.48 5.97 14.41
C LEU A 150 36.85 7.09 15.40
N LYS A 151 38.14 7.19 15.75
CA LYS A 151 38.64 8.17 16.72
C LYS A 151 38.54 9.60 16.18
N GLY A 152 38.14 10.54 17.02
CA GLY A 152 38.02 11.97 16.71
C GLY A 152 36.62 12.43 16.40
N VAL A 153 36.51 13.60 15.80
CA VAL A 153 35.24 14.20 15.38
C VAL A 153 35.03 13.99 13.88
N MET A 154 33.85 13.50 13.49
CA MET A 154 33.50 13.38 12.09
C MET A 154 33.31 14.79 11.50
N VAL A 155 34.05 15.09 10.43
CA VAL A 155 33.92 16.36 9.69
C VAL A 155 33.02 16.20 8.47
N ARG A 156 33.15 15.05 7.78
CA ARG A 156 32.30 14.69 6.63
C ARG A 156 32.06 13.19 6.59
N GLN A 157 30.90 12.81 6.11
CA GLN A 157 30.62 11.49 5.53
C GLN A 157 30.11 11.69 4.10
N ALA A 158 30.58 10.88 3.16
CA ALA A 158 30.06 10.78 1.81
C ALA A 158 29.66 9.34 1.52
N ILE A 159 28.46 9.14 0.96
CA ILE A 159 27.97 7.86 0.46
C ILE A 159 27.87 7.96 -1.06
N ASN A 160 28.54 7.07 -1.78
CA ASN A 160 28.65 7.05 -3.24
C ASN A 160 29.08 8.39 -3.86
N GLY A 161 29.77 9.23 -3.08
CA GLY A 161 30.28 10.53 -3.50
C GLY A 161 29.22 11.64 -3.65
N ASN A 162 27.93 11.33 -3.57
CA ASN A 162 26.85 12.30 -3.82
C ASN A 162 25.95 12.60 -2.61
N ARG A 163 25.75 11.67 -1.67
CA ARG A 163 25.03 11.93 -0.42
C ARG A 163 26.04 12.36 0.65
N ILE A 164 26.01 13.61 1.00
CA ILE A 164 27.00 14.25 1.87
C ILE A 164 26.38 14.61 3.22
N MET A 165 27.14 14.40 4.30
CA MET A 165 26.84 14.93 5.63
C MET A 165 28.05 15.70 6.13
N ASP A 166 27.93 17.00 6.33
CA ASP A 166 29.00 17.92 6.73
C ASP A 166 28.79 18.49 8.12
N LEU A 167 29.90 18.62 8.87
CA LEU A 167 29.95 19.40 10.11
C LEU A 167 29.80 20.89 9.80
N LYS A 168 28.70 21.50 10.21
CA LYS A 168 28.39 22.93 9.97
C LYS A 168 28.84 23.86 11.07
N SER A 169 28.71 23.42 12.33
CA SER A 169 29.13 24.25 13.45
C SER A 169 29.51 23.44 14.68
N VAL A 170 30.45 23.99 15.44
CA VAL A 170 30.79 23.51 16.78
C VAL A 170 30.72 24.69 17.73
N LYS A 171 29.85 24.58 18.76
CA LYS A 171 29.64 25.64 19.75
C LYS A 171 29.72 25.06 21.16
N LYS A 172 30.27 25.86 22.10
CA LYS A 172 30.22 25.53 23.52
C LYS A 172 28.79 25.71 24.04
N ASP A 173 28.27 24.69 24.71
CA ASP A 173 26.92 24.73 25.31
C ASP A 173 27.01 24.66 26.84
N LYS A 174 26.99 25.82 27.48
CA LYS A 174 27.08 25.96 28.94
C LYS A 174 25.85 25.44 29.70
N LYS A 175 24.75 25.10 29.00
CA LYS A 175 23.53 24.57 29.60
C LYS A 175 23.64 23.07 29.88
N LEU A 176 24.52 22.35 29.21
CA LEU A 176 24.75 20.92 29.41
C LEU A 176 25.55 20.70 30.71
N LYS A 177 24.88 20.40 31.81
CA LYS A 177 25.47 20.26 33.15
C LYS A 177 25.30 18.89 33.79
N LYS A 178 24.61 17.96 33.13
CA LYS A 178 24.26 16.62 33.64
C LYS A 178 24.53 15.56 32.59
N SER A 179 24.55 14.29 33.02
CA SER A 179 24.54 13.15 32.09
C SER A 179 23.49 13.34 31.01
N LEU A 180 23.85 13.00 29.77
CA LEU A 180 22.95 13.04 28.61
C LEU A 180 22.11 11.78 28.52
N ILE A 181 22.60 10.66 29.10
CA ILE A 181 21.89 9.38 29.09
C ILE A 181 20.84 9.42 30.21
N LEU A 182 19.61 9.10 29.85
CA LEU A 182 18.49 9.05 30.77
C LEU A 182 18.53 7.78 31.62
N ASP A 183 18.08 7.87 32.86
CA ASP A 183 17.94 6.70 33.77
C ASP A 183 16.92 5.68 33.23
N ASN A 184 15.94 6.15 32.47
CA ASN A 184 14.93 5.32 31.82
C ASN A 184 14.83 5.65 30.33
N LEU A 185 15.22 4.71 29.47
CA LEU A 185 15.10 4.80 28.01
C LEU A 185 13.85 4.10 27.48
N GLY A 186 13.04 3.48 28.37
CA GLY A 186 11.89 2.68 27.99
C GLY A 186 12.14 1.18 28.05
N ILE A 187 11.41 0.41 27.23
CA ILE A 187 11.49 -1.06 27.20
C ILE A 187 12.63 -1.50 26.28
N ARG A 188 13.54 -2.31 26.81
CA ARG A 188 14.64 -2.85 26.03
C ARG A 188 14.15 -3.90 25.04
N LYS A 189 14.59 -3.78 23.79
CA LYS A 189 14.28 -4.68 22.67
C LYS A 189 15.56 -5.00 21.89
N THR A 190 15.50 -5.98 21.01
CA THR A 190 16.51 -6.17 19.97
C THR A 190 16.27 -5.19 18.81
N GLY A 191 17.29 -4.93 17.98
CA GLY A 191 17.12 -4.08 16.79
C GLY A 191 16.06 -4.63 15.81
N LYS A 192 15.92 -5.96 15.70
CA LYS A 192 14.90 -6.60 14.88
C LYS A 192 13.48 -6.33 15.43
N GLU A 193 13.29 -6.48 16.74
CA GLU A 193 12.00 -6.18 17.39
C GLU A 193 11.64 -4.70 17.27
N LEU A 194 12.61 -3.77 17.44
CA LEU A 194 12.36 -2.34 17.24
C LEU A 194 11.89 -2.03 15.82
N ASN A 195 12.57 -2.59 14.82
CA ASN A 195 12.18 -2.42 13.42
C ASN A 195 10.78 -2.97 13.15
N GLN A 196 10.41 -4.07 13.80
CA GLN A 196 9.06 -4.64 13.67
C GLN A 196 8.02 -3.73 14.31
N ILE A 197 8.25 -3.27 15.55
CA ILE A 197 7.37 -2.33 16.25
C ILE A 197 7.14 -1.06 15.43
N ASN A 198 8.20 -0.50 14.85
CA ASN A 198 8.09 0.69 14.00
C ASN A 198 7.22 0.43 12.76
N LYS A 199 7.43 -0.68 12.09
CA LYS A 199 6.61 -1.07 10.93
C LYS A 199 5.14 -1.28 11.33
N ASP A 200 4.90 -1.97 12.43
CA ASP A 200 3.55 -2.27 12.91
C ASP A 200 2.78 -0.98 13.28
N LYS A 201 3.48 0.01 13.81
CA LYS A 201 2.88 1.31 14.15
C LYS A 201 2.64 2.22 12.95
N LEU A 202 3.47 2.11 11.92
CA LEU A 202 3.34 2.89 10.69
C LEU A 202 2.31 2.30 9.73
N ILE A 203 2.07 0.98 9.79
CA ILE A 203 1.13 0.30 8.93
C ILE A 203 -0.20 0.18 9.67
N LEU A 204 -1.22 0.92 9.19
CA LEU A 204 -2.56 0.86 9.76
C LEU A 204 -3.30 -0.31 9.11
N ARG A 205 -3.72 -1.30 9.91
CA ARG A 205 -4.40 -2.50 9.42
C ARG A 205 -5.77 -2.64 10.06
N THR A 206 -6.79 -2.80 9.24
CA THR A 206 -8.16 -3.10 9.65
C THR A 206 -8.57 -4.46 9.12
N HIS A 207 -8.84 -5.41 10.01
CA HIS A 207 -9.31 -6.74 9.64
C HIS A 207 -10.80 -6.72 9.30
N VAL A 208 -11.14 -7.09 8.07
CA VAL A 208 -12.53 -7.17 7.61
C VAL A 208 -13.06 -8.59 7.75
N PHE A 209 -12.41 -9.56 7.09
CA PHE A 209 -12.75 -10.98 7.16
C PHE A 209 -11.54 -11.81 7.60
N ALA A 210 -11.77 -12.85 8.41
CA ALA A 210 -10.72 -13.74 8.91
C ALA A 210 -11.09 -15.21 8.65
N ASP A 211 -10.52 -15.80 7.60
CA ASP A 211 -10.76 -17.19 7.19
C ASP A 211 -12.25 -17.53 6.96
N GLU A 212 -13.02 -16.55 6.48
CA GLU A 212 -14.46 -16.70 6.27
C GLU A 212 -14.74 -17.59 5.06
N GLN A 213 -15.78 -18.41 5.18
CA GLN A 213 -16.16 -19.33 4.11
C GLN A 213 -17.17 -18.69 3.17
N ILE A 214 -16.89 -18.71 1.86
CA ILE A 214 -17.83 -18.39 0.79
C ILE A 214 -18.17 -19.69 0.07
N HIS A 215 -19.42 -20.13 0.15
CA HIS A 215 -19.86 -21.45 -0.31
C HIS A 215 -21.21 -21.36 -1.07
N PHE A 216 -21.67 -22.47 -1.62
CA PHE A 216 -22.97 -22.57 -2.25
C PHE A 216 -23.85 -23.55 -1.48
N VAL A 217 -24.55 -23.06 -0.46
CA VAL A 217 -25.48 -23.84 0.36
C VAL A 217 -26.72 -23.00 0.61
N LYS A 218 -27.90 -23.59 0.31
CA LYS A 218 -29.17 -22.92 0.58
C LYS A 218 -29.31 -22.67 2.07
N MET A 219 -29.51 -21.40 2.44
CA MET A 219 -29.66 -20.95 3.81
C MET A 219 -30.75 -19.90 3.94
N ASP A 220 -31.29 -19.74 5.13
CA ASP A 220 -32.18 -18.65 5.45
C ASP A 220 -31.35 -17.35 5.51
N LYS A 221 -31.81 -16.34 4.77
CA LYS A 221 -31.17 -15.03 4.78
C LYS A 221 -31.54 -14.26 6.04
N TYR A 222 -30.58 -13.51 6.56
CA TYR A 222 -30.83 -12.57 7.64
C TYR A 222 -31.79 -11.47 7.16
N LYS A 223 -32.80 -11.18 7.96
CA LYS A 223 -33.81 -10.13 7.70
C LYS A 223 -33.72 -9.07 8.78
N GLY A 224 -33.43 -7.85 8.40
CA GLY A 224 -33.28 -6.71 9.32
C GLY A 224 -32.06 -5.86 8.98
N SER A 225 -31.80 -4.84 9.77
CA SER A 225 -30.60 -3.99 9.59
C SER A 225 -29.34 -4.79 9.82
N ILE A 226 -28.34 -4.65 8.96
CA ILE A 226 -27.03 -5.31 9.09
C ILE A 226 -26.36 -4.79 10.37
N PRO A 227 -26.09 -5.67 11.36
CA PRO A 227 -25.43 -5.27 12.60
C PRO A 227 -23.95 -4.94 12.37
N PHE A 228 -23.38 -4.08 13.21
CA PHE A 228 -21.95 -3.78 13.19
C PHE A 228 -21.12 -5.03 13.56
N ASP A 229 -19.94 -5.14 12.96
CA ASP A 229 -18.90 -6.13 13.24
C ASP A 229 -19.37 -7.61 13.19
N THR A 230 -20.45 -7.88 12.48
CA THR A 230 -20.99 -9.23 12.29
C THR A 230 -20.89 -9.62 10.82
N VAL A 231 -20.32 -10.80 10.54
CA VAL A 231 -20.29 -11.37 9.19
C VAL A 231 -21.62 -12.04 8.91
N LEU A 232 -22.28 -11.64 7.82
CA LEU A 232 -23.55 -12.22 7.35
C LEU A 232 -23.38 -12.83 5.97
N HIS A 233 -24.06 -13.95 5.74
CA HIS A 233 -24.08 -14.64 4.46
C HIS A 233 -25.38 -14.39 3.71
N TYR A 234 -25.26 -14.10 2.41
CA TYR A 234 -26.38 -13.88 1.50
C TYR A 234 -26.19 -14.67 0.20
N SER A 235 -27.22 -14.67 -0.65
CA SER A 235 -27.16 -15.33 -1.96
C SER A 235 -26.66 -16.78 -1.86
N TRP A 236 -27.31 -17.58 -0.99
CA TRP A 236 -26.92 -18.97 -0.70
C TRP A 236 -25.49 -19.14 -0.22
N GLY A 237 -24.93 -18.12 0.42
CA GLY A 237 -23.58 -18.12 0.96
C GLY A 237 -22.47 -17.69 -0.01
N THR A 238 -22.82 -17.32 -1.26
CA THR A 238 -21.84 -16.82 -2.24
C THR A 238 -21.40 -15.37 -1.97
N ILE A 239 -22.13 -14.66 -1.09
CA ILE A 239 -21.79 -13.31 -0.62
C ILE A 239 -21.62 -13.34 0.89
N ILE A 240 -20.53 -12.74 1.37
CA ILE A 240 -20.38 -12.36 2.78
C ILE A 240 -20.35 -10.84 2.89
N LEU A 241 -21.00 -10.30 3.93
CA LEU A 241 -21.06 -8.87 4.23
C LEU A 241 -20.64 -8.61 5.67
N LYS A 242 -19.97 -7.48 5.90
CA LYS A 242 -19.71 -6.93 7.22
C LYS A 242 -19.93 -5.43 7.20
N ARG A 243 -20.72 -4.92 8.16
CA ARG A 243 -20.85 -3.49 8.43
C ARG A 243 -19.87 -3.09 9.50
N MET A 244 -19.11 -2.03 9.30
CA MET A 244 -18.09 -1.59 10.23
C MET A 244 -17.86 -0.09 10.16
N GLU A 245 -17.30 0.45 11.24
CA GLU A 245 -16.83 1.84 11.27
C GLU A 245 -15.36 1.87 10.83
N LEU A 246 -15.06 2.63 9.80
CA LEU A 246 -13.70 2.83 9.32
C LEU A 246 -13.17 4.22 9.64
N PRO A 247 -11.91 4.35 10.08
CA PRO A 247 -11.29 5.65 10.25
C PRO A 247 -11.12 6.34 8.90
N THR A 248 -11.11 7.67 8.91
CA THR A 248 -10.69 8.44 7.74
C THR A 248 -9.22 8.13 7.42
N LEU A 249 -8.91 7.90 6.15
CA LEU A 249 -7.54 7.66 5.72
C LEU A 249 -6.69 8.91 6.01
N PRO A 250 -5.60 8.81 6.80
CA PRO A 250 -4.74 9.94 7.08
C PRO A 250 -4.09 10.47 5.79
N GLU A 251 -3.76 11.76 5.76
CA GLU A 251 -2.92 12.32 4.70
C GLU A 251 -1.58 11.59 4.63
N HIS A 252 -0.96 11.53 3.48
CA HIS A 252 0.29 10.79 3.24
C HIS A 252 0.21 9.28 3.50
N TYR A 253 -1.00 8.70 3.40
CA TYR A 253 -1.19 7.25 3.38
C TYR A 253 -1.83 6.79 2.08
N GLN A 254 -1.39 5.62 1.61
CA GLN A 254 -2.04 4.87 0.55
C GLN A 254 -2.80 3.69 1.15
N LEU A 255 -4.03 3.49 0.70
CA LEU A 255 -4.91 2.42 1.15
C LEU A 255 -4.89 1.25 0.16
N PHE A 256 -4.71 0.06 0.69
CA PHE A 256 -4.74 -1.18 -0.08
C PHE A 256 -5.79 -2.14 0.47
N VAL A 257 -6.43 -2.85 -0.44
CA VAL A 257 -7.13 -4.10 -0.15
C VAL A 257 -6.14 -5.24 -0.27
N GLU A 258 -5.99 -6.04 0.79
CA GLU A 258 -5.19 -7.27 0.80
C GLU A 258 -6.13 -8.45 1.05
N LEU A 259 -6.31 -9.28 0.02
CA LEU A 259 -7.18 -10.45 0.04
C LEU A 259 -6.35 -11.72 -0.09
N ARG A 260 -6.54 -12.67 0.80
CA ARG A 260 -6.04 -14.04 0.72
C ARG A 260 -7.20 -14.98 0.45
N GLN A 261 -7.00 -15.92 -0.45
CA GLN A 261 -8.05 -16.85 -0.83
C GLN A 261 -7.45 -18.24 -1.07
N ARG A 262 -8.15 -19.27 -0.61
CA ARG A 262 -7.85 -20.66 -0.92
C ARG A 262 -9.12 -21.46 -1.18
N SER A 263 -9.00 -22.53 -1.95
CA SER A 263 -10.09 -23.49 -2.15
C SER A 263 -10.40 -24.25 -0.85
N ASN A 264 -11.66 -24.50 -0.61
CA ASN A 264 -12.17 -25.39 0.44
C ASN A 264 -13.05 -26.50 -0.14
N GLY A 265 -12.85 -26.82 -1.43
CA GLY A 265 -13.60 -27.84 -2.17
C GLY A 265 -13.83 -27.51 -3.64
N ASP A 266 -14.09 -26.25 -3.97
CA ASP A 266 -14.27 -25.82 -5.37
C ASP A 266 -12.95 -25.91 -6.14
N ALA A 267 -13.00 -26.59 -7.27
CA ALA A 267 -11.83 -26.85 -8.13
C ALA A 267 -11.66 -25.84 -9.28
N TYR A 268 -12.59 -24.89 -9.43
CA TYR A 268 -12.69 -24.04 -10.62
C TYR A 268 -12.22 -22.60 -10.38
N ASP A 269 -11.91 -21.92 -11.50
CA ASP A 269 -11.53 -20.51 -11.60
C ASP A 269 -12.77 -19.60 -11.57
N ARG A 270 -13.24 -19.29 -10.39
CA ARG A 270 -14.45 -18.48 -10.18
C ARG A 270 -14.15 -16.99 -10.22
N SER A 271 -15.08 -16.22 -10.78
CA SER A 271 -15.06 -14.77 -10.63
C SER A 271 -15.36 -14.37 -9.18
N GLY A 272 -14.59 -13.43 -8.67
CA GLY A 272 -14.78 -12.85 -7.35
C GLY A 272 -14.72 -11.33 -7.37
N SER A 273 -15.36 -10.71 -6.39
CA SER A 273 -15.35 -9.26 -6.22
C SER A 273 -15.32 -8.90 -4.74
N VAL A 274 -14.43 -7.98 -4.35
CA VAL A 274 -14.51 -7.26 -3.09
C VAL A 274 -15.12 -5.90 -3.39
N PHE A 275 -16.12 -5.49 -2.64
CA PHE A 275 -16.89 -4.28 -2.93
C PHE A 275 -17.38 -3.57 -1.67
N VAL A 276 -17.73 -2.29 -1.82
CA VAL A 276 -18.48 -1.49 -0.85
C VAL A 276 -19.90 -1.29 -1.36
N ILE A 277 -20.88 -1.40 -0.47
CA ILE A 277 -22.27 -1.04 -0.76
C ILE A 277 -22.51 0.41 -0.36
N PRO A 278 -22.70 1.35 -1.30
CA PRO A 278 -23.08 2.72 -0.97
C PRO A 278 -24.44 2.76 -0.25
N THR A 279 -24.52 3.58 0.79
CA THR A 279 -25.73 3.76 1.60
C THR A 279 -26.20 5.22 1.65
N ASP A 280 -25.60 6.08 0.86
CA ASP A 280 -25.87 7.51 0.75
C ASP A 280 -27.11 7.85 -0.09
N ARG A 281 -27.80 6.85 -0.64
CA ARG A 281 -29.11 6.98 -1.28
C ARG A 281 -30.15 6.08 -0.64
N LYS A 282 -31.43 6.29 -1.00
CA LYS A 282 -32.56 5.59 -0.40
C LYS A 282 -32.52 4.07 -0.59
N LEU A 283 -32.04 3.63 -1.75
CA LEU A 283 -31.94 2.22 -2.13
C LEU A 283 -30.46 1.83 -2.26
N SER A 284 -30.17 0.59 -1.91
CA SER A 284 -28.83 -0.01 -2.04
C SER A 284 -28.94 -1.50 -2.33
N MET A 285 -27.84 -2.14 -2.71
CA MET A 285 -27.77 -3.59 -2.85
C MET A 285 -28.17 -4.32 -1.55
N ALA A 286 -27.93 -3.71 -0.37
CA ALA A 286 -28.33 -4.29 0.91
C ALA A 286 -29.87 -4.52 0.98
N ASN A 287 -30.68 -3.61 0.44
CA ASN A 287 -32.13 -3.79 0.36
C ASN A 287 -32.51 -5.02 -0.48
N ALA A 288 -31.82 -5.21 -1.62
CA ALA A 288 -32.04 -6.38 -2.48
C ALA A 288 -31.72 -7.71 -1.77
N LEU A 289 -30.64 -7.73 -1.00
CA LEU A 289 -30.19 -8.92 -0.26
C LEU A 289 -31.09 -9.24 0.94
N ILE A 290 -31.51 -8.22 1.69
CA ILE A 290 -32.36 -8.37 2.88
C ILE A 290 -33.79 -8.73 2.46
N ASP A 291 -34.35 -8.00 1.51
CA ASP A 291 -35.77 -8.15 1.10
C ASP A 291 -35.87 -8.97 -0.20
N SER A 292 -35.69 -8.33 -1.34
CA SER A 292 -35.87 -8.93 -2.67
C SER A 292 -35.05 -8.15 -3.71
N ILE A 293 -34.57 -8.85 -4.72
CA ILE A 293 -33.91 -8.26 -5.89
C ILE A 293 -34.78 -7.24 -6.63
N GLU A 294 -36.10 -7.34 -6.48
CA GLU A 294 -37.08 -6.41 -7.09
C GLU A 294 -37.16 -5.06 -6.37
N THR A 295 -36.45 -4.87 -5.23
CA THR A 295 -36.44 -3.59 -4.50
C THR A 295 -35.48 -2.56 -5.12
N ILE A 296 -34.55 -2.99 -5.94
CA ILE A 296 -33.55 -2.12 -6.59
C ILE A 296 -33.96 -1.85 -8.06
N PRO A 297 -33.46 -0.75 -8.67
CA PRO A 297 -33.83 -0.35 -10.01
C PRO A 297 -33.55 -1.42 -11.06
N VAL A 298 -34.39 -1.45 -12.09
CA VAL A 298 -34.32 -2.40 -13.22
C VAL A 298 -34.10 -1.64 -14.51
N VAL A 299 -33.07 -2.08 -15.28
CA VAL A 299 -32.84 -1.64 -16.65
C VAL A 299 -33.34 -2.72 -17.61
N TYR A 300 -33.94 -2.32 -18.71
CA TYR A 300 -34.40 -3.23 -19.77
C TYR A 300 -33.53 -3.03 -21.03
N ASP A 301 -33.07 -4.12 -21.62
CA ASP A 301 -32.48 -4.08 -22.95
C ASP A 301 -33.50 -3.93 -24.07
N LYS A 302 -33.05 -3.79 -25.30
CA LYS A 302 -33.94 -3.66 -26.51
C LYS A 302 -34.87 -4.84 -26.72
N ASN A 303 -34.56 -5.99 -26.12
CA ASN A 303 -35.39 -7.19 -26.20
C ASN A 303 -36.35 -7.33 -24.99
N GLY A 304 -36.35 -6.35 -24.07
CA GLY A 304 -37.19 -6.35 -22.87
C GLY A 304 -36.65 -7.25 -21.75
N LYS A 305 -35.43 -7.72 -21.83
CA LYS A 305 -34.79 -8.46 -20.73
C LYS A 305 -34.35 -7.48 -19.64
N LYS A 306 -34.66 -7.80 -18.39
CA LYS A 306 -34.38 -6.95 -17.24
C LYS A 306 -33.03 -7.24 -16.63
N TYR A 307 -32.36 -6.19 -16.12
CA TYR A 307 -31.12 -6.24 -15.38
C TYR A 307 -31.23 -5.37 -14.14
N GLN A 308 -31.01 -5.94 -12.97
CA GLN A 308 -31.24 -5.29 -11.68
C GLN A 308 -29.97 -4.64 -11.14
N GLY A 309 -30.07 -3.37 -10.73
CA GLY A 309 -29.06 -2.64 -9.97
C GLY A 309 -27.72 -2.41 -10.70
N ILE A 310 -27.72 -2.42 -12.04
CA ILE A 310 -26.49 -2.36 -12.82
C ILE A 310 -25.96 -0.95 -13.05
N ARG A 311 -26.74 0.09 -12.81
CA ARG A 311 -26.31 1.48 -13.01
C ARG A 311 -26.89 2.41 -11.94
N ILE A 312 -26.33 3.60 -11.87
CA ILE A 312 -26.82 4.71 -11.05
C ILE A 312 -28.23 5.12 -11.48
N GLU A 313 -29.08 5.40 -10.51
CA GLU A 313 -30.38 6.02 -10.66
C GLU A 313 -30.58 7.04 -9.53
N ASP A 314 -31.59 7.91 -9.60
CA ASP A 314 -31.79 9.01 -8.64
C ASP A 314 -31.76 8.58 -7.17
N ASP A 315 -32.30 7.41 -6.86
CA ASP A 315 -32.40 6.88 -5.51
C ASP A 315 -31.49 5.66 -5.24
N TYR A 316 -30.58 5.31 -6.17
CA TYR A 316 -29.72 4.14 -6.09
C TYR A 316 -28.31 4.39 -6.62
N LEU A 317 -27.30 3.87 -5.92
CA LEU A 317 -25.93 3.73 -6.42
C LEU A 317 -25.56 2.24 -6.54
N PRO A 318 -24.93 1.83 -7.67
CA PRO A 318 -24.38 0.49 -7.79
C PRO A 318 -23.22 0.30 -6.82
N VAL A 319 -22.88 -0.95 -6.51
CA VAL A 319 -21.73 -1.26 -5.65
C VAL A 319 -20.42 -0.73 -6.22
N VAL A 320 -19.56 -0.27 -5.35
CA VAL A 320 -18.19 0.16 -5.67
C VAL A 320 -17.28 -1.05 -5.61
N GLU A 321 -16.80 -1.51 -6.74
CA GLU A 321 -15.87 -2.63 -6.80
C GLU A 321 -14.45 -2.17 -6.42
N LEU A 322 -13.92 -2.73 -5.34
CA LEU A 322 -12.56 -2.47 -4.87
C LEU A 322 -11.56 -3.35 -5.61
N VAL A 323 -11.84 -4.65 -5.67
CA VAL A 323 -10.98 -5.65 -6.33
C VAL A 323 -11.84 -6.64 -7.10
N ARG A 324 -11.61 -6.79 -8.39
CA ARG A 324 -12.03 -7.96 -9.16
C ARG A 324 -10.92 -8.99 -9.14
N PHE A 325 -11.24 -10.20 -8.76
CA PHE A 325 -10.27 -11.29 -8.71
C PHE A 325 -10.85 -12.58 -9.26
N PHE A 326 -9.98 -13.51 -9.58
CA PHE A 326 -10.37 -14.83 -10.07
C PHE A 326 -9.69 -15.87 -9.20
N THR A 327 -10.48 -16.82 -8.66
CA THR A 327 -9.91 -17.90 -7.89
C THR A 327 -9.05 -18.77 -8.79
N PRO A 328 -7.94 -19.30 -8.28
CA PRO A 328 -7.20 -20.31 -9.03
C PRO A 328 -7.93 -21.66 -8.99
N PHE A 329 -7.53 -22.57 -9.87
CA PHE A 329 -8.03 -23.94 -9.94
C PHE A 329 -7.57 -24.76 -8.71
N GLY A 330 -8.33 -24.65 -7.62
CA GLY A 330 -8.26 -25.55 -6.47
C GLY A 330 -7.04 -25.42 -5.57
N VAL A 331 -6.36 -24.26 -5.55
CA VAL A 331 -5.19 -24.01 -4.69
C VAL A 331 -5.45 -24.39 -3.23
N ASN A 332 -4.49 -24.97 -2.56
CA ASN A 332 -4.51 -25.55 -1.23
C ASN A 332 -5.23 -26.91 -1.16
N HIS A 333 -6.54 -26.94 -1.36
CA HIS A 333 -7.35 -28.15 -1.15
C HIS A 333 -6.93 -29.33 -2.03
N PHE A 334 -6.37 -29.05 -3.20
CA PHE A 334 -5.99 -30.07 -4.19
C PHE A 334 -4.48 -30.19 -4.39
N ASN A 335 -3.65 -29.48 -3.65
CA ASN A 335 -2.18 -29.46 -3.83
C ASN A 335 -1.55 -30.86 -3.73
N ASP A 336 -2.07 -31.72 -2.85
CA ASP A 336 -1.57 -33.09 -2.66
C ASP A 336 -2.06 -34.07 -3.73
N LYS A 337 -3.10 -33.74 -4.48
CA LYS A 337 -3.75 -34.62 -5.46
C LYS A 337 -3.07 -34.63 -6.83
N VAL A 338 -2.37 -33.56 -7.17
CA VAL A 338 -1.70 -33.38 -8.46
C VAL A 338 -0.23 -33.08 -8.22
N LYS A 339 0.64 -33.92 -8.81
CA LYS A 339 2.09 -33.69 -8.76
C LYS A 339 2.62 -33.51 -10.18
N ILE A 340 3.42 -32.45 -10.38
CA ILE A 340 4.14 -32.17 -11.60
C ILE A 340 5.61 -32.01 -11.22
N ASP A 341 6.50 -32.75 -11.86
CA ASP A 341 7.93 -32.70 -11.56
C ASP A 341 8.50 -31.28 -11.75
N GLY A 342 9.17 -30.79 -10.72
CA GLY A 342 9.80 -29.48 -10.74
C GLY A 342 8.84 -28.31 -10.48
N LEU A 343 7.58 -28.56 -10.09
CA LEU A 343 6.59 -27.55 -9.75
C LEU A 343 6.11 -27.76 -8.30
N GLU A 344 6.15 -26.70 -7.52
CA GLU A 344 5.56 -26.64 -6.18
C GLU A 344 4.33 -25.73 -6.23
N TRP A 345 3.23 -26.17 -5.62
CA TRP A 345 2.00 -25.40 -5.59
C TRP A 345 2.03 -24.38 -4.46
N GLU A 346 1.49 -23.19 -4.72
CA GLU A 346 1.25 -22.19 -3.69
C GLU A 346 0.16 -22.65 -2.71
N ASP A 347 0.22 -22.18 -1.46
CA ASP A 347 -0.75 -22.55 -0.42
C ASP A 347 -2.04 -21.72 -0.51
N GLU A 348 -1.96 -20.50 -1.00
CA GLU A 348 -3.09 -19.56 -1.16
C GLU A 348 -2.82 -18.54 -2.27
N ALA A 349 -3.87 -17.99 -2.86
CA ALA A 349 -3.75 -16.83 -3.73
C ALA A 349 -3.77 -15.55 -2.89
N TYR A 350 -2.90 -14.60 -3.24
CA TYR A 350 -2.80 -13.29 -2.59
C TYR A 350 -3.04 -12.19 -3.61
N TYR A 351 -4.05 -11.39 -3.34
CA TYR A 351 -4.42 -10.25 -4.18
C TYR A 351 -4.21 -8.96 -3.41
N LYS A 352 -3.55 -8.00 -4.03
CA LYS A 352 -3.33 -6.67 -3.46
C LYS A 352 -3.72 -5.61 -4.48
N MET A 353 -4.56 -4.68 -4.06
CA MET A 353 -5.04 -3.59 -4.91
C MET A 353 -4.98 -2.27 -4.14
N GLU A 354 -4.37 -1.27 -4.76
CA GLU A 354 -4.43 0.09 -4.24
C GLU A 354 -5.80 0.68 -4.53
N VAL A 355 -6.43 1.25 -3.47
CA VAL A 355 -7.78 1.81 -3.51
C VAL A 355 -7.88 3.18 -2.84
N SER A 356 -6.75 3.88 -2.68
CA SER A 356 -6.71 5.20 -2.03
C SER A 356 -7.66 6.20 -2.67
N GLU A 357 -7.84 6.13 -3.99
CA GLU A 357 -8.72 6.98 -4.76
C GLU A 357 -10.22 6.82 -4.43
N LEU A 358 -10.57 5.73 -3.72
CA LEU A 358 -11.92 5.42 -3.23
C LEU A 358 -12.04 5.64 -1.71
N SER A 359 -11.11 6.36 -1.10
CA SER A 359 -11.08 6.59 0.35
C SER A 359 -12.31 7.34 0.88
N ASP A 360 -12.95 8.16 0.03
CA ASP A 360 -14.24 8.81 0.32
C ASP A 360 -15.38 7.78 0.54
N ARG A 361 -15.26 6.55 -0.01
CA ARG A 361 -16.20 5.43 0.17
C ARG A 361 -15.75 4.45 1.27
N LEU A 362 -14.58 4.64 1.85
CA LEU A 362 -13.95 3.75 2.82
C LEU A 362 -13.66 4.47 4.15
N SER A 363 -14.60 5.30 4.60
CA SER A 363 -14.55 6.00 5.88
C SER A 363 -15.94 6.08 6.52
N GLY A 364 -16.00 6.13 7.87
CA GLY A 364 -17.23 6.13 8.64
C GLY A 364 -17.96 4.78 8.57
N ASP A 365 -19.30 4.81 8.58
CA ASP A 365 -20.16 3.63 8.54
C ASP A 365 -20.22 3.02 7.14
N VAL A 366 -19.56 1.89 6.94
CA VAL A 366 -19.46 1.20 5.65
C VAL A 366 -19.93 -0.24 5.70
N ILE A 367 -20.46 -0.74 4.58
CA ILE A 367 -20.77 -2.16 4.39
C ILE A 367 -19.81 -2.69 3.32
N ILE A 368 -18.91 -3.59 3.73
CA ILE A 368 -17.95 -4.24 2.84
C ILE A 368 -18.43 -5.66 2.56
N GLY A 369 -18.34 -6.07 1.30
CA GLY A 369 -18.70 -7.41 0.85
C GLY A 369 -17.59 -8.10 0.10
N ALA A 370 -17.60 -9.43 0.15
CA ALA A 370 -16.87 -10.29 -0.74
C ALA A 370 -17.80 -11.31 -1.38
N PHE A 371 -17.62 -11.52 -2.68
CA PHE A 371 -18.40 -12.44 -3.51
C PHE A 371 -17.48 -13.39 -4.23
N ILE A 372 -17.88 -14.67 -4.34
CA ILE A 372 -17.29 -15.65 -5.26
C ILE A 372 -18.43 -16.42 -5.90
N GLY A 373 -18.49 -16.39 -7.25
CA GLY A 373 -19.51 -17.05 -8.06
C GLY A 373 -19.31 -18.56 -8.16
N ASN A 374 -19.43 -19.28 -7.03
CA ASN A 374 -19.20 -20.71 -6.98
C ASN A 374 -20.49 -21.52 -6.83
N TYR A 375 -20.43 -22.82 -7.14
CA TYR A 375 -21.53 -23.78 -7.05
C TYR A 375 -21.20 -24.98 -6.16
N ASP A 376 -20.13 -24.88 -5.37
CA ASP A 376 -19.64 -25.94 -4.49
C ASP A 376 -19.99 -25.68 -3.03
N GLY A 377 -20.44 -26.74 -2.31
CA GLY A 377 -20.82 -26.63 -0.91
C GLY A 377 -19.64 -26.38 0.05
N GLY A 378 -18.42 -26.77 -0.32
CA GLY A 378 -17.20 -26.44 0.39
C GLY A 378 -16.71 -25.02 0.04
N GLY A 379 -16.74 -24.70 -1.25
CA GLY A 379 -16.43 -23.37 -1.79
C GLY A 379 -14.99 -22.91 -1.54
N HIS A 380 -14.85 -21.73 -0.98
CA HIS A 380 -13.55 -21.07 -0.75
C HIS A 380 -13.50 -20.48 0.65
N LYS A 381 -12.26 -20.21 1.13
CA LYS A 381 -12.00 -19.43 2.33
C LYS A 381 -11.27 -18.16 1.97
N VAL A 382 -11.65 -17.06 2.63
CA VAL A 382 -11.09 -15.73 2.38
C VAL A 382 -10.72 -15.01 3.68
N SER A 383 -9.60 -14.30 3.63
CA SER A 383 -9.22 -13.29 4.63
C SER A 383 -9.01 -11.96 3.93
N LEU A 384 -9.57 -10.90 4.47
CA LEU A 384 -9.56 -9.56 3.87
C LEU A 384 -9.12 -8.54 4.89
N ASP A 385 -8.09 -7.77 4.53
CA ASP A 385 -7.62 -6.62 5.29
C ASP A 385 -7.69 -5.35 4.44
N LEU A 386 -8.01 -4.23 5.09
CA LEU A 386 -7.69 -2.90 4.59
C LEU A 386 -6.40 -2.46 5.25
N VAL A 387 -5.39 -2.14 4.45
CA VAL A 387 -4.05 -1.81 4.94
C VAL A 387 -3.61 -0.47 4.40
N ALA A 388 -3.36 0.47 5.29
CA ALA A 388 -2.82 1.77 4.91
C ALA A 388 -1.31 1.81 5.19
N TYR A 389 -0.54 2.18 4.17
CA TYR A 389 0.90 2.35 4.21
C TYR A 389 1.25 3.84 4.12
N PRO A 390 2.22 4.31 4.94
CA PRO A 390 2.68 5.69 4.81
C PRO A 390 3.31 5.92 3.43
N ASN A 391 3.01 7.06 2.86
CA ASN A 391 3.53 7.51 1.58
C ASN A 391 4.05 8.94 1.72
N ASP A 392 5.30 9.19 1.37
CA ASP A 392 5.94 10.51 1.36
C ASP A 392 5.91 11.17 -0.02
N TYR A 393 5.19 10.57 -0.96
CA TYR A 393 4.93 11.17 -2.27
C TYR A 393 3.83 12.24 -2.13
N ASP A 394 4.21 13.49 -2.31
CA ASP A 394 3.30 14.64 -2.43
C ASP A 394 2.63 14.60 -3.81
N GLY A 395 1.77 13.60 -4.04
CA GLY A 395 0.91 13.57 -5.22
C GLY A 395 -0.10 14.71 -5.18
N ASP A 396 -0.57 15.14 -6.35
CA ASP A 396 -1.42 16.32 -6.56
C ASP A 396 -2.78 16.32 -5.85
N ALA A 397 -3.11 15.31 -5.06
CA ALA A 397 -4.39 15.22 -4.37
C ALA A 397 -4.25 14.77 -2.92
N SER A 398 -4.58 15.66 -2.01
CA SER A 398 -4.87 15.34 -0.61
C SER A 398 -5.95 14.23 -0.54
N ASN A 399 -5.80 13.27 0.37
CA ASN A 399 -6.82 12.25 0.63
C ASN A 399 -8.18 12.88 1.01
N ASN A 400 -8.16 14.09 1.57
CA ASN A 400 -9.35 14.84 1.98
C ASN A 400 -10.11 15.49 0.80
N SER A 401 -9.51 15.58 -0.39
CA SER A 401 -10.14 16.18 -1.57
C SER A 401 -10.72 15.16 -2.54
N ARG A 402 -10.68 13.86 -2.23
CA ARG A 402 -11.14 12.80 -3.13
C ARG A 402 -12.65 12.74 -3.20
N TRP A 403 -13.13 12.56 -4.40
CA TRP A 403 -14.55 12.41 -4.72
C TRP A 403 -14.74 11.27 -5.72
N SER A 404 -15.75 10.44 -5.48
CA SER A 404 -16.08 9.34 -6.36
C SER A 404 -17.59 9.21 -6.57
N LEU A 405 -18.01 8.86 -7.79
CA LEU A 405 -19.39 8.56 -8.15
C LEU A 405 -19.46 7.20 -8.86
N PRO A 406 -20.06 6.17 -8.23
CA PRO A 406 -20.29 4.89 -8.89
C PRO A 406 -21.33 5.05 -10.00
N LEU A 407 -20.94 4.72 -11.24
CA LEU A 407 -21.81 4.87 -12.41
C LEU A 407 -22.50 3.57 -12.78
N PHE A 408 -21.77 2.47 -12.83
CA PHE A 408 -22.31 1.16 -13.22
C PHE A 408 -21.48 -0.01 -12.68
N ASN A 409 -22.16 -1.15 -12.51
CA ASN A 409 -21.52 -2.42 -12.18
C ASN A 409 -22.39 -3.57 -12.70
N THR A 410 -21.87 -4.37 -13.65
CA THR A 410 -22.53 -5.54 -14.20
C THR A 410 -21.99 -6.87 -13.67
N CYS A 411 -21.18 -6.87 -12.61
CA CYS A 411 -20.81 -8.10 -11.91
C CYS A 411 -22.06 -8.78 -11.35
N ASN A 412 -22.16 -10.09 -11.54
CA ASN A 412 -23.35 -10.85 -11.13
C ASN A 412 -23.29 -11.27 -9.66
N VAL A 413 -22.97 -10.34 -8.77
CA VAL A 413 -22.80 -10.63 -7.34
C VAL A 413 -24.05 -11.20 -6.67
N MET A 414 -25.23 -10.90 -7.18
CA MET A 414 -26.51 -11.40 -6.67
C MET A 414 -27.13 -12.50 -7.54
N GLU A 415 -26.33 -13.24 -8.30
CA GLU A 415 -26.81 -14.33 -9.17
C GLU A 415 -27.74 -15.30 -8.41
N MET A 416 -27.31 -15.79 -7.26
CA MET A 416 -28.08 -16.73 -6.44
C MET A 416 -29.30 -16.08 -5.73
N SER A 417 -29.43 -14.77 -5.83
CA SER A 417 -30.64 -14.01 -5.42
C SER A 417 -31.58 -13.67 -6.59
N GLY A 418 -31.28 -14.15 -7.80
CA GLY A 418 -32.10 -13.98 -8.99
C GLY A 418 -31.71 -12.82 -9.89
N GLN A 419 -30.51 -12.24 -9.73
CA GLN A 419 -29.98 -11.26 -10.67
C GLN A 419 -29.79 -11.89 -12.05
N ASN A 420 -30.21 -11.18 -13.09
CA ASN A 420 -30.01 -11.64 -14.44
C ASN A 420 -28.58 -11.44 -14.90
N TYR A 421 -28.06 -12.46 -15.54
CA TYR A 421 -26.66 -12.47 -16.04
C TYR A 421 -26.41 -11.43 -17.13
N GLY A 422 -25.21 -10.90 -17.15
CA GLY A 422 -24.72 -9.82 -18.01
C GLY A 422 -24.65 -10.15 -19.50
N ARG A 423 -25.76 -10.49 -20.14
CA ARG A 423 -25.87 -10.64 -21.59
C ARG A 423 -26.24 -9.33 -22.30
N LEU A 424 -26.24 -8.23 -21.59
CA LEU A 424 -26.65 -6.93 -22.10
C LEU A 424 -25.96 -6.57 -23.41
N PHE A 425 -24.64 -6.73 -23.46
CA PHE A 425 -23.81 -6.33 -24.60
C PHE A 425 -24.01 -7.17 -25.87
N GLN A 426 -24.71 -8.29 -25.79
CA GLN A 426 -25.10 -9.07 -26.98
C GLN A 426 -26.14 -8.34 -27.82
N THR A 427 -27.01 -7.57 -27.18
CA THR A 427 -28.19 -6.95 -27.78
C THR A 427 -28.18 -5.43 -27.70
N ASP A 428 -27.47 -4.86 -26.73
CA ASP A 428 -27.48 -3.44 -26.44
C ASP A 428 -26.13 -2.92 -25.93
N SER A 429 -26.06 -1.63 -25.64
CA SER A 429 -24.97 -0.98 -24.93
C SER A 429 -25.45 -0.49 -23.58
N LEU A 430 -24.56 -0.40 -22.60
CA LEU A 430 -24.89 0.15 -21.29
C LEU A 430 -24.72 1.67 -21.32
N THR A 431 -25.87 2.38 -21.29
CA THR A 431 -25.88 3.86 -21.21
C THR A 431 -26.29 4.30 -19.81
N VAL A 432 -25.59 5.28 -19.27
CA VAL A 432 -25.74 5.82 -17.92
C VAL A 432 -25.76 7.34 -18.01
N GLU A 433 -26.75 7.95 -17.34
CA GLU A 433 -26.86 9.40 -17.15
C GLU A 433 -26.34 9.76 -15.75
N PHE A 434 -25.64 10.87 -15.61
CA PHE A 434 -25.09 11.32 -14.34
C PHE A 434 -24.83 12.81 -14.35
N ASP A 435 -24.74 13.39 -13.15
CA ASP A 435 -24.43 14.80 -12.97
C ASP A 435 -23.04 14.96 -12.34
N VAL A 436 -22.24 15.87 -12.91
CA VAL A 436 -20.96 16.33 -12.34
C VAL A 436 -21.24 17.58 -11.50
N PRO A 437 -20.96 17.55 -10.18
CA PRO A 437 -21.13 18.72 -9.31
C PRO A 437 -20.16 19.85 -9.65
N GLU A 438 -20.52 21.10 -9.29
CA GLU A 438 -19.58 22.21 -9.32
C GLU A 438 -18.43 21.98 -8.33
N GLY A 439 -17.22 22.44 -8.69
CA GLY A 439 -16.03 22.34 -7.84
C GLY A 439 -15.34 20.98 -7.87
N ILE A 440 -15.74 20.06 -8.74
CA ILE A 440 -15.00 18.81 -9.02
C ILE A 440 -14.12 19.04 -10.24
N GLU A 441 -12.86 18.61 -10.14
CA GLU A 441 -11.86 18.71 -11.21
C GLU A 441 -11.06 17.40 -11.35
N ASN A 442 -10.19 17.30 -12.38
CA ASN A 442 -9.36 16.15 -12.69
C ASN A 442 -10.18 14.85 -12.87
N LEU A 443 -11.30 14.95 -13.61
CA LEU A 443 -12.21 13.85 -13.80
C LEU A 443 -11.60 12.72 -14.62
N ARG A 444 -11.72 11.49 -14.12
CA ARG A 444 -11.31 10.28 -14.81
C ARG A 444 -12.26 9.13 -14.51
N LEU A 445 -12.44 8.25 -15.46
CA LEU A 445 -13.19 7.01 -15.28
C LEU A 445 -12.25 5.90 -14.82
N ARG A 446 -12.49 5.33 -13.65
CA ARG A 446 -11.92 4.06 -13.21
C ARG A 446 -12.77 2.93 -13.76
N TYR A 447 -12.22 2.12 -14.66
CA TYR A 447 -12.93 1.11 -15.41
C TYR A 447 -12.30 -0.27 -15.23
N ILE A 448 -13.10 -1.26 -14.82
CA ILE A 448 -12.70 -2.67 -14.74
C ILE A 448 -13.58 -3.46 -15.71
N THR A 449 -12.97 -4.29 -16.54
CA THR A 449 -13.68 -5.07 -17.54
C THR A 449 -13.06 -6.44 -17.74
N THR A 450 -13.90 -7.47 -17.82
CA THR A 450 -13.49 -8.85 -18.10
C THR A 450 -14.55 -9.56 -18.94
N GLY A 451 -14.09 -10.32 -19.94
CA GLY A 451 -14.92 -11.15 -20.80
C GLY A 451 -14.93 -12.60 -20.36
N HIS A 452 -16.07 -13.25 -20.44
CA HIS A 452 -16.31 -14.60 -19.91
C HIS A 452 -17.19 -15.41 -20.84
N GLY A 453 -17.08 -16.73 -20.65
CA GLY A 453 -17.98 -17.71 -21.25
C GLY A 453 -17.61 -18.09 -22.68
N GLY A 454 -18.24 -19.16 -23.12
CA GLY A 454 -17.97 -19.80 -24.39
C GLY A 454 -16.71 -20.67 -24.39
N TRP A 455 -16.70 -21.66 -25.28
CA TRP A 455 -15.50 -22.40 -25.64
C TRP A 455 -15.06 -21.91 -27.02
N GLY A 456 -13.82 -22.02 -27.39
CA GLY A 456 -13.31 -21.69 -28.72
C GLY A 456 -13.70 -20.33 -29.31
N GLY A 457 -14.99 -20.12 -29.52
CA GLY A 457 -15.58 -18.86 -30.01
C GLY A 457 -16.00 -17.85 -28.95
N GLY A 458 -15.97 -18.21 -27.66
CA GLY A 458 -16.47 -17.39 -26.56
C GLY A 458 -15.56 -16.22 -26.19
N ASP A 459 -16.14 -15.23 -25.56
CA ASP A 459 -15.47 -13.96 -25.23
C ASP A 459 -14.39 -14.09 -24.16
N GLU A 460 -14.34 -15.20 -23.43
CA GLU A 460 -13.24 -15.51 -22.51
C GLU A 460 -11.92 -15.61 -23.23
N PHE A 461 -11.91 -16.28 -24.40
CA PHE A 461 -10.71 -16.61 -25.17
C PHE A 461 -10.57 -15.81 -26.47
N ASN A 462 -11.42 -14.83 -26.72
CA ASN A 462 -11.40 -13.99 -27.90
C ASN A 462 -11.41 -12.51 -27.51
N PRO A 463 -10.38 -11.74 -27.90
CA PRO A 463 -10.29 -10.33 -27.54
C PRO A 463 -11.44 -9.53 -28.18
N LYS A 464 -12.07 -8.66 -27.40
CA LYS A 464 -13.11 -7.73 -27.85
C LYS A 464 -12.76 -6.31 -27.46
N GLU A 465 -12.92 -5.37 -28.39
CA GLU A 465 -12.74 -3.95 -28.13
C GLU A 465 -13.93 -3.41 -27.33
N ASN A 466 -13.66 -2.82 -26.16
CA ASN A 466 -14.62 -2.03 -25.40
C ASN A 466 -14.53 -0.58 -25.88
N THR A 467 -15.64 0.02 -26.25
CA THR A 467 -15.72 1.42 -26.67
C THR A 467 -16.42 2.23 -25.59
N ILE A 468 -15.82 3.32 -25.12
CA ILE A 468 -16.39 4.27 -24.19
C ILE A 468 -16.80 5.53 -24.98
N ILE A 469 -18.07 5.92 -24.80
CA ILE A 469 -18.71 7.05 -25.49
C ILE A 469 -19.17 8.01 -24.40
N VAL A 470 -18.79 9.28 -24.48
CA VAL A 470 -19.22 10.33 -23.55
C VAL A 470 -19.97 11.38 -24.37
N ASP A 471 -21.18 11.75 -23.97
CA ASP A 471 -22.05 12.72 -24.64
C ASP A 471 -22.20 12.49 -26.15
N GLY A 472 -22.26 11.21 -26.54
CA GLY A 472 -22.40 10.78 -27.92
C GLY A 472 -21.08 10.70 -28.72
N GLU A 473 -19.96 11.14 -28.16
CA GLU A 473 -18.64 11.09 -28.80
C GLU A 473 -17.84 9.88 -28.30
N LYS A 474 -17.21 9.13 -29.23
CA LYS A 474 -16.32 8.01 -28.89
C LYS A 474 -15.00 8.57 -28.39
N VAL A 475 -14.75 8.42 -27.10
CA VAL A 475 -13.55 8.99 -26.46
C VAL A 475 -12.44 7.97 -26.25
N PHE A 476 -12.78 6.72 -25.91
CA PHE A 476 -11.76 5.69 -25.65
C PHE A 476 -12.14 4.35 -26.27
N LYS A 477 -11.09 3.56 -26.57
CA LYS A 477 -11.17 2.18 -27.02
C LYS A 477 -10.14 1.37 -26.23
N TYR A 478 -10.57 0.23 -25.72
CA TYR A 478 -9.72 -0.64 -24.92
C TYR A 478 -10.04 -2.11 -25.20
N THR A 479 -9.02 -2.91 -25.45
CA THR A 479 -9.15 -4.35 -25.58
C THR A 479 -8.51 -5.02 -24.38
N PRO A 480 -9.29 -5.51 -23.39
CA PRO A 480 -8.75 -6.21 -22.25
C PRO A 480 -8.26 -7.60 -22.68
N TRP A 481 -6.97 -7.76 -22.73
CA TRP A 481 -6.37 -9.04 -23.12
C TRP A 481 -5.13 -9.33 -22.29
N ARG A 482 -5.06 -10.54 -21.71
CA ARG A 482 -3.92 -11.02 -20.95
C ARG A 482 -3.34 -12.26 -21.60
N CYS A 483 -2.02 -12.25 -21.82
CA CYS A 483 -1.25 -13.38 -22.36
C CYS A 483 -0.17 -13.91 -21.41
N ASP A 484 -0.22 -13.47 -20.15
CA ASP A 484 0.72 -13.81 -19.08
C ASP A 484 0.18 -14.88 -18.13
N CYS A 485 -0.94 -15.54 -18.42
CA CYS A 485 -1.62 -16.45 -17.51
C CYS A 485 -0.77 -17.65 -17.10
N ALA A 486 0.08 -18.17 -17.98
CA ALA A 486 1.00 -19.26 -17.66
C ALA A 486 1.99 -18.90 -16.51
N THR A 487 2.23 -17.63 -16.25
CA THR A 487 3.08 -17.17 -15.14
C THR A 487 2.50 -17.56 -13.77
N TYR A 488 1.19 -17.81 -13.70
CA TYR A 488 0.46 -18.12 -12.46
C TYR A 488 0.16 -19.61 -12.31
N ARG A 489 0.90 -20.46 -13.04
CA ARG A 489 0.67 -21.91 -13.04
C ARG A 489 0.72 -22.53 -11.64
N GLU A 490 1.60 -22.06 -10.76
CA GLU A 490 1.81 -22.56 -9.40
C GLU A 490 0.59 -22.40 -8.48
N PHE A 491 -0.35 -21.51 -8.84
CA PHE A 491 -1.63 -21.37 -8.13
C PHE A 491 -2.71 -22.35 -8.60
N ASN A 492 -2.49 -23.11 -9.69
CA ASN A 492 -3.55 -23.80 -10.42
C ASN A 492 -3.37 -25.34 -10.46
N PRO A 493 -3.38 -26.04 -9.30
CA PRO A 493 -3.06 -27.47 -9.23
C PRO A 493 -4.01 -28.34 -10.06
N VAL A 494 -5.31 -28.05 -10.11
CA VAL A 494 -6.30 -28.86 -10.83
C VAL A 494 -6.79 -28.24 -12.12
N SER A 495 -6.06 -27.26 -12.66
CA SER A 495 -6.36 -26.74 -14.01
C SER A 495 -6.42 -27.87 -15.02
N GLY A 496 -7.52 -27.95 -15.77
CA GLY A 496 -7.71 -29.01 -16.76
C GLY A 496 -6.56 -29.03 -17.77
N ASN A 497 -5.95 -30.20 -17.92
CA ASN A 497 -4.93 -30.41 -18.95
C ASN A 497 -5.63 -30.88 -20.23
N PHE A 498 -5.41 -30.19 -21.32
CA PHE A 498 -5.87 -30.61 -22.63
C PHE A 498 -5.02 -31.78 -23.14
N TRP A 499 -5.55 -32.56 -24.09
CA TRP A 499 -4.86 -33.68 -24.72
C TRP A 499 -3.51 -33.31 -25.36
N ASN A 500 -3.31 -32.03 -25.70
CA ASN A 500 -2.06 -31.48 -26.23
C ASN A 500 -1.07 -31.04 -25.14
N GLY A 501 -1.35 -31.30 -23.86
CA GLY A 501 -0.52 -30.91 -22.73
C GLY A 501 -0.69 -29.48 -22.23
N VAL A 502 -1.56 -28.69 -22.88
CA VAL A 502 -1.84 -27.31 -22.46
C VAL A 502 -2.81 -27.32 -21.28
N SER A 503 -2.49 -26.54 -20.25
CA SER A 503 -3.39 -26.31 -19.13
C SER A 503 -4.34 -25.15 -19.42
N SER A 504 -5.61 -25.23 -19.03
CA SER A 504 -6.56 -24.15 -19.26
C SER A 504 -6.19 -22.86 -18.51
N SER A 505 -5.50 -22.97 -17.35
CA SER A 505 -4.99 -21.81 -16.61
C SER A 505 -3.96 -21.00 -17.38
N ASP A 506 -3.28 -21.60 -18.36
CA ASP A 506 -2.18 -20.99 -19.10
C ASP A 506 -2.67 -20.21 -20.35
N LEU A 507 -3.95 -20.38 -20.73
CA LEU A 507 -4.50 -19.74 -21.90
C LEU A 507 -4.69 -18.24 -21.69
N SER A 508 -4.39 -17.48 -22.74
CA SER A 508 -4.70 -16.04 -22.79
C SER A 508 -6.21 -15.79 -22.65
N ARG A 509 -6.59 -14.75 -21.91
CA ARG A 509 -7.99 -14.44 -21.58
C ARG A 509 -8.30 -12.95 -21.68
N SER A 510 -9.59 -12.66 -21.77
CA SER A 510 -10.13 -11.30 -21.85
C SER A 510 -10.08 -10.58 -20.51
N GLY A 511 -8.92 -10.01 -20.18
CA GLY A 511 -8.71 -9.12 -19.02
C GLY A 511 -8.39 -9.80 -17.69
N TRP A 512 -8.25 -11.13 -17.64
CA TRP A 512 -8.02 -11.85 -16.38
C TRP A 512 -7.18 -13.13 -16.56
N CYS A 513 -6.68 -13.66 -15.46
CA CYS A 513 -6.07 -15.00 -15.37
C CYS A 513 -6.48 -15.66 -14.05
N PRO A 514 -6.62 -17.01 -14.00
CA PRO A 514 -6.89 -17.74 -12.77
C PRO A 514 -5.81 -17.50 -11.71
N GLY A 515 -6.22 -17.11 -10.50
CA GLY A 515 -5.30 -16.76 -9.40
C GLY A 515 -4.85 -15.32 -9.38
N THR A 516 -5.46 -14.41 -10.18
CA THR A 516 -5.04 -13.00 -10.24
C THR A 516 -6.19 -12.02 -10.03
N ALA A 517 -5.84 -10.78 -9.66
CA ALA A 517 -6.75 -9.64 -9.75
C ALA A 517 -6.69 -9.00 -11.15
N THR A 518 -7.78 -8.31 -11.50
CA THR A 518 -7.84 -7.46 -12.69
C THR A 518 -7.65 -6.01 -12.28
N ASN A 519 -6.58 -5.39 -12.77
CA ASN A 519 -6.31 -3.99 -12.51
C ASN A 519 -7.32 -3.08 -13.22
N PRO A 520 -7.76 -1.99 -12.57
CA PRO A 520 -8.55 -0.97 -13.25
C PRO A 520 -7.73 -0.27 -14.34
N VAL A 521 -8.43 0.18 -15.37
CA VAL A 521 -7.92 1.09 -16.40
C VAL A 521 -8.51 2.47 -16.16
N TYR A 522 -7.71 3.50 -16.33
CA TYR A 522 -8.13 4.88 -16.10
C TYR A 522 -8.22 5.62 -17.42
N PHE A 523 -9.38 6.24 -17.65
CA PHE A 523 -9.60 7.10 -18.80
C PHE A 523 -9.76 8.53 -18.31
N ASP A 524 -8.86 9.39 -18.72
CA ASP A 524 -8.92 10.83 -18.45
C ASP A 524 -10.10 11.43 -19.22
N LEU A 525 -11.04 12.05 -18.50
CA LEU A 525 -12.19 12.73 -19.08
C LEU A 525 -11.96 14.24 -19.24
N GLY A 526 -10.76 14.72 -18.90
CA GLY A 526 -10.31 16.08 -19.12
C GLY A 526 -11.22 17.12 -18.47
N ASP A 527 -11.63 18.09 -19.28
CA ASP A 527 -12.43 19.25 -18.86
C ASP A 527 -13.95 18.98 -18.93
N LEU A 528 -14.41 17.79 -18.58
CA LEU A 528 -15.85 17.52 -18.47
C LEU A 528 -16.45 18.54 -17.49
N LYS A 529 -17.39 19.35 -17.98
CA LYS A 529 -17.93 20.49 -17.22
C LYS A 529 -18.93 20.03 -16.15
N PRO A 530 -19.16 20.81 -15.09
CA PRO A 530 -20.29 20.57 -14.21
C PRO A 530 -21.62 20.52 -14.99
N GLY A 531 -22.52 19.62 -14.62
CA GLY A 531 -23.81 19.45 -15.27
C GLY A 531 -24.10 18.01 -15.65
N HIS A 532 -25.13 17.86 -16.48
CA HIS A 532 -25.65 16.55 -16.91
C HIS A 532 -24.85 15.96 -18.07
N HIS A 533 -24.47 14.70 -17.95
CA HIS A 533 -23.69 13.94 -18.92
C HIS A 533 -24.18 12.53 -19.12
N THR A 534 -23.77 11.94 -20.23
CA THR A 534 -24.02 10.53 -20.53
C THR A 534 -22.70 9.78 -20.76
N ILE A 535 -22.63 8.54 -20.28
CA ILE A 535 -21.56 7.60 -20.62
C ILE A 535 -22.16 6.31 -21.16
N THR A 536 -21.63 5.82 -22.27
CA THR A 536 -22.06 4.56 -22.88
C THR A 536 -20.87 3.63 -23.02
N VAL A 537 -21.05 2.39 -22.56
CA VAL A 537 -20.10 1.29 -22.79
C VAL A 537 -20.70 0.39 -23.86
N ALA A 538 -19.96 0.18 -24.95
CA ALA A 538 -20.34 -0.72 -26.05
C ALA A 538 -19.26 -1.80 -26.23
N ILE A 539 -19.69 -3.06 -26.23
CA ILE A 539 -18.81 -4.23 -26.39
C ILE A 539 -19.45 -5.17 -27.43
N PRO A 540 -18.70 -5.61 -28.47
CA PRO A 540 -19.21 -6.56 -29.45
C PRO A 540 -19.22 -7.98 -28.88
N GLN A 541 -20.09 -8.23 -27.90
CA GLN A 541 -20.24 -9.52 -27.22
C GLN A 541 -20.60 -10.61 -28.24
N GLY A 542 -19.90 -11.74 -28.13
CA GLY A 542 -20.12 -12.89 -28.99
C GLY A 542 -21.47 -13.59 -28.74
N ALA A 543 -21.87 -14.38 -29.74
CA ALA A 543 -23.04 -15.22 -29.65
C ALA A 543 -22.82 -16.37 -28.65
N ASP A 544 -23.93 -17.01 -28.24
CA ASP A 544 -23.89 -18.22 -27.43
C ASP A 544 -23.24 -19.37 -28.23
N GLU A 545 -22.46 -20.21 -27.55
CA GLU A 545 -21.82 -21.39 -28.10
C GLU A 545 -22.31 -22.64 -27.37
N GLY A 546 -23.20 -23.39 -28.00
CA GLY A 546 -23.84 -24.56 -27.39
C GLY A 546 -24.63 -24.20 -26.11
N GLY A 547 -24.29 -24.84 -24.98
CA GLY A 547 -24.87 -24.55 -23.67
C GLY A 547 -24.18 -23.42 -22.89
N SER A 548 -23.10 -22.83 -23.46
CA SER A 548 -22.35 -21.73 -22.87
C SER A 548 -22.69 -20.41 -23.57
N PHE A 549 -22.67 -19.32 -22.81
CA PHE A 549 -22.89 -17.97 -23.35
C PHE A 549 -21.78 -17.03 -22.95
N SER A 550 -21.47 -16.11 -23.84
CA SER A 550 -20.54 -15.02 -23.57
C SER A 550 -21.20 -13.96 -22.68
N HIS A 551 -20.45 -13.36 -21.77
CA HIS A 551 -20.90 -12.23 -20.97
C HIS A 551 -19.73 -11.34 -20.57
N TRP A 552 -20.04 -10.08 -20.27
CA TRP A 552 -19.05 -9.10 -19.84
C TRP A 552 -19.40 -8.54 -18.47
N MET A 553 -18.42 -8.56 -17.58
CA MET A 553 -18.49 -7.87 -16.30
C MET A 553 -17.74 -6.56 -16.41
N VAL A 554 -18.46 -5.44 -16.30
CA VAL A 554 -17.87 -4.10 -16.30
C VAL A 554 -18.26 -3.36 -15.04
N SER A 555 -17.33 -2.61 -14.47
CA SER A 555 -17.62 -1.62 -13.44
C SER A 555 -16.96 -0.29 -13.76
N GLY A 556 -17.65 0.81 -13.48
CA GLY A 556 -17.19 2.16 -13.74
C GLY A 556 -17.48 3.08 -12.57
N VAL A 557 -16.44 3.76 -12.09
CA VAL A 557 -16.52 4.79 -11.07
C VAL A 557 -15.89 6.05 -11.62
N LEU A 558 -16.63 7.15 -11.59
CA LEU A 558 -16.10 8.46 -11.89
C LEU A 558 -15.32 8.96 -10.69
N LEU A 559 -14.08 9.35 -10.88
CA LEU A 559 -13.18 9.90 -9.88
C LEU A 559 -12.91 11.37 -10.16
N GLY A 560 -12.70 12.15 -9.11
CA GLY A 560 -12.32 13.54 -9.20
C GLY A 560 -11.77 14.06 -7.87
N ASN A 561 -11.43 15.33 -7.86
CA ASN A 561 -10.97 16.04 -6.65
C ASN A 561 -11.86 17.25 -6.40
N THR A 562 -12.22 17.49 -5.14
CA THR A 562 -12.85 18.75 -4.74
C THR A 562 -11.79 19.85 -4.70
N LYS A 563 -12.15 21.07 -5.19
CA LYS A 563 -11.31 22.26 -5.10
C LYS A 563 -11.04 22.68 -3.68
#